data_3680f8d9a80c7706d24bd0e1a48ea2b1
#
_entry.id   3680f8d9a80c7706d24bd0e1a48ea2b1
#
_cell.length_a   1.000
_cell.length_b   1.000
_cell.length_c   1.000
_cell.angle_alpha   90.00
_cell.angle_beta   90.00
_cell.angle_gamma   90.00
#
_symmetry.space_group_name_H-M   'P 1'
#
loop_
_entity.id
_entity.type
_entity.pdbx_description
1 polymer ?
#
loop_
_entity_poly.entity_id
_entity_poly.type
_entity_poly.pdbx_seq_one_letter_code
_entity_poly.pdbx_strand_id
1 'polypeptide(L)'
;MTKENKHNDLHEILTQALNDLKNEMGEKFDINKVNLAELERRTGITRGKLRALKANNFEVKPHGLTGKPSNNHSKISGFTGTINDLLSKGITNTAVIFDRIKEQGYKGSLSSVKDYVNSNKHLVPAKRHLVAPQGNRGKRYETEPGESYQMDWGFVTVETANGQSYKIACFAMICHHCGQRYIEFFPNAKQENLFIDMIHAFIYMGIPKYVLTDNMKSVVIKRDDHGKPIWQKDYELFMNNLGFETKLCKPRHPFTKGAVERLVRFVKENFLPGRVFNEITDLNYDALSWCNRQNAAYHRSVDCVPNDKHTLQCLRKAPLLQETVELCYYLCPERQISFDGFVSFEGRRFGVPYWYTEKTCRVKRDGYVLYIYDSNMTKTLTTHDVTWGRRDSICRDQYAIEQPEEEPSAPVKVRIKQISPPNYDQGFSRFNFEEGLE
;
A
#
# COMPACT_ATOMS: atom_id res chain seq x y z
N MET A 1 -36.30 -11.00 -7.32
CA MET A 1 -37.13 -12.20 -7.22
C MET A 1 -36.38 -13.25 -6.41
N THR A 2 -36.83 -13.54 -5.22
CA THR A 2 -36.25 -14.53 -4.31
C THR A 2 -36.43 -15.94 -4.85
N LYS A 3 -35.55 -16.88 -4.49
CA LYS A 3 -35.65 -18.30 -4.94
C LYS A 3 -36.98 -18.97 -4.52
N GLU A 4 -37.64 -18.49 -3.50
CA GLU A 4 -38.97 -18.94 -3.05
C GLU A 4 -40.08 -18.61 -4.05
N ASN A 5 -40.09 -17.42 -4.65
CA ASN A 5 -41.08 -17.08 -5.68
C ASN A 5 -41.02 -18.00 -6.90
N LYS A 6 -39.80 -18.38 -7.33
CA LYS A 6 -39.66 -19.30 -8.49
C LYS A 6 -40.11 -20.73 -8.21
N HIS A 7 -40.20 -21.13 -6.96
CA HIS A 7 -40.64 -22.48 -6.58
C HIS A 7 -42.16 -22.57 -6.46
N ASN A 8 -42.78 -21.54 -5.92
CA ASN A 8 -44.23 -21.40 -5.86
C ASN A 8 -44.81 -21.28 -7.28
N ASP A 9 -44.21 -20.44 -8.13
CA ASP A 9 -44.60 -20.30 -9.54
C ASP A 9 -44.53 -21.66 -10.29
N LEU A 10 -43.49 -22.46 -10.02
CA LEU A 10 -43.31 -23.77 -10.70
C LEU A 10 -44.41 -24.78 -10.26
N HIS A 11 -44.74 -24.77 -8.98
CA HIS A 11 -45.80 -25.64 -8.43
C HIS A 11 -47.16 -25.27 -8.98
N GLU A 12 -47.49 -23.98 -9.00
CA GLU A 12 -48.75 -23.50 -9.54
C GLU A 12 -48.94 -23.81 -11.02
N ILE A 13 -47.93 -23.48 -11.85
CA ILE A 13 -47.94 -23.74 -13.29
C ILE A 13 -48.11 -25.22 -13.58
N LEU A 14 -47.43 -26.09 -12.85
CA LEU A 14 -47.48 -27.53 -13.04
C LEU A 14 -48.82 -28.10 -12.61
N THR A 15 -49.36 -27.64 -11.45
CA THR A 15 -50.64 -28.10 -10.93
C THR A 15 -51.80 -27.67 -11.86
N GLN A 16 -51.75 -26.42 -12.35
CA GLN A 16 -52.74 -25.93 -13.32
C GLN A 16 -52.75 -26.80 -14.60
N ALA A 17 -51.58 -27.01 -15.20
CA ALA A 17 -51.50 -27.80 -16.43
C ALA A 17 -51.92 -29.25 -16.26
N LEU A 18 -51.67 -29.87 -15.09
CA LEU A 18 -52.12 -31.24 -14.80
C LEU A 18 -53.66 -31.29 -14.59
N ASN A 19 -54.26 -30.28 -13.94
CA ASN A 19 -55.69 -30.17 -13.78
C ASN A 19 -56.40 -29.96 -15.13
N ASP A 20 -55.81 -29.14 -16.01
CA ASP A 20 -56.37 -28.94 -17.34
C ASP A 20 -56.37 -30.24 -18.15
N LEU A 21 -55.28 -31.01 -18.09
CA LEU A 21 -55.18 -32.31 -18.72
C LEU A 21 -56.18 -33.33 -18.12
N LYS A 22 -56.41 -33.26 -16.80
CA LYS A 22 -57.37 -34.11 -16.12
C LYS A 22 -58.78 -33.79 -16.55
N ASN A 23 -59.13 -32.52 -16.68
CA ASN A 23 -60.44 -32.06 -17.13
C ASN A 23 -60.69 -32.44 -18.61
N GLU A 24 -59.68 -32.35 -19.48
CA GLU A 24 -59.80 -32.74 -20.90
C GLU A 24 -59.91 -34.24 -21.10
N MET A 25 -59.25 -35.08 -20.30
CA MET A 25 -59.20 -36.52 -20.46
C MET A 25 -60.29 -37.28 -19.66
N GLY A 26 -60.91 -36.60 -18.66
CA GLY A 26 -61.94 -37.18 -17.81
C GLY A 26 -61.47 -38.48 -17.13
N GLU A 27 -62.34 -39.51 -17.17
CA GLU A 27 -62.05 -40.83 -16.54
C GLU A 27 -60.83 -41.56 -17.13
N LYS A 28 -60.31 -41.14 -18.31
CA LYS A 28 -59.11 -41.72 -18.95
C LYS A 28 -57.80 -41.11 -18.47
N PHE A 29 -57.83 -40.15 -17.57
CA PHE A 29 -56.63 -39.50 -17.04
C PHE A 29 -55.85 -40.45 -16.13
N ASP A 30 -54.62 -40.76 -16.53
CA ASP A 30 -53.66 -41.52 -15.71
C ASP A 30 -52.36 -40.69 -15.60
N ILE A 31 -52.03 -40.23 -14.39
CA ILE A 31 -50.86 -39.40 -14.11
C ILE A 31 -49.54 -40.05 -14.56
N ASN A 32 -49.51 -41.41 -14.53
CA ASN A 32 -48.37 -42.21 -14.98
C ASN A 32 -48.21 -42.25 -16.49
N LYS A 33 -49.27 -41.97 -17.24
CA LYS A 33 -49.30 -41.99 -18.71
C LYS A 33 -49.30 -40.60 -19.33
N VAL A 34 -49.16 -39.54 -18.53
CA VAL A 34 -49.13 -38.16 -19.02
C VAL A 34 -48.02 -37.98 -20.04
N ASN A 35 -48.39 -37.37 -21.19
CA ASN A 35 -47.44 -37.07 -22.26
C ASN A 35 -46.56 -35.86 -21.87
N LEU A 36 -45.28 -36.14 -21.61
CA LEU A 36 -44.33 -35.12 -21.20
C LEU A 36 -44.05 -34.07 -22.29
N ALA A 37 -44.22 -34.39 -23.57
CA ALA A 37 -44.07 -33.42 -24.65
C ALA A 37 -45.20 -32.40 -24.68
N GLU A 38 -46.42 -32.83 -24.33
CA GLU A 38 -47.59 -31.97 -24.20
C GLU A 38 -47.46 -31.05 -22.95
N LEU A 39 -47.03 -31.65 -21.83
CA LEU A 39 -46.82 -30.92 -20.61
C LEU A 39 -45.69 -29.88 -20.75
N GLU A 40 -44.63 -30.16 -21.51
CA GLU A 40 -43.58 -29.19 -21.85
C GLU A 40 -44.12 -28.01 -22.65
N ARG A 41 -44.99 -28.26 -23.64
CA ARG A 41 -45.61 -27.18 -24.43
C ARG A 41 -46.50 -26.28 -23.61
N ARG A 42 -47.25 -26.81 -22.63
CA ARG A 42 -48.17 -26.07 -21.77
C ARG A 42 -47.48 -25.31 -20.65
N THR A 43 -46.42 -25.88 -20.10
CA THR A 43 -45.75 -25.30 -18.89
C THR A 43 -44.43 -24.59 -19.19
N GLY A 44 -43.84 -24.82 -20.38
CA GLY A 44 -42.49 -24.32 -20.69
C GLY A 44 -41.38 -25.04 -19.88
N ILE A 45 -41.69 -26.06 -19.08
CA ILE A 45 -40.76 -26.79 -18.26
C ILE A 45 -40.09 -27.89 -19.16
N THR A 46 -38.74 -27.92 -19.16
CA THR A 46 -38.02 -28.88 -20.00
C THR A 46 -38.38 -30.33 -19.67
N ARG A 47 -38.42 -31.22 -20.68
CA ARG A 47 -38.75 -32.66 -20.51
C ARG A 47 -37.86 -33.37 -19.50
N GLY A 48 -36.57 -33.00 -19.41
CA GLY A 48 -35.67 -33.57 -18.41
C GLY A 48 -36.16 -33.27 -16.96
N LYS A 49 -36.62 -32.05 -16.69
CA LYS A 49 -37.18 -31.67 -15.40
C LYS A 49 -38.53 -32.31 -15.14
N LEU A 50 -39.39 -32.37 -16.16
CA LEU A 50 -40.69 -33.04 -16.08
C LEU A 50 -40.56 -34.58 -15.85
N ARG A 51 -39.53 -35.20 -16.43
CA ARG A 51 -39.23 -36.63 -16.20
C ARG A 51 -38.82 -36.87 -14.72
N ALA A 52 -38.00 -36.02 -14.16
CA ALA A 52 -37.61 -36.08 -12.74
C ALA A 52 -38.79 -35.83 -11.81
N LEU A 53 -39.71 -34.90 -12.15
CA LEU A 53 -40.94 -34.65 -11.42
C LEU A 53 -41.94 -35.80 -11.51
N LYS A 54 -42.06 -36.43 -12.69
CA LYS A 54 -42.93 -37.62 -12.91
C LYS A 54 -42.49 -38.79 -12.01
N ALA A 55 -41.19 -39.00 -11.80
CA ALA A 55 -40.67 -40.03 -10.90
C ALA A 55 -41.07 -39.79 -9.42
N ASN A 56 -41.52 -38.58 -9.06
CA ASN A 56 -42.03 -38.18 -7.74
C ASN A 56 -43.55 -37.82 -7.81
N ASN A 57 -44.28 -38.45 -8.69
CA ASN A 57 -45.75 -38.17 -8.89
C ASN A 57 -46.06 -36.65 -9.09
N PHE A 58 -45.17 -35.94 -9.74
CA PHE A 58 -45.21 -34.50 -9.97
C PHE A 58 -45.24 -33.65 -8.68
N GLU A 59 -44.88 -34.22 -7.51
CA GLU A 59 -44.65 -33.43 -6.32
C GLU A 59 -43.41 -32.57 -6.45
N VAL A 60 -43.57 -31.27 -6.33
CA VAL A 60 -42.47 -30.30 -6.26
C VAL A 60 -41.97 -30.22 -4.82
N LYS A 61 -40.92 -31.01 -4.51
CA LYS A 61 -40.33 -30.97 -3.17
C LYS A 61 -39.51 -29.68 -3.01
N PRO A 62 -39.58 -28.98 -1.87
CA PRO A 62 -38.71 -27.85 -1.62
C PRO A 62 -37.26 -28.29 -1.65
N HIS A 63 -36.37 -27.39 -2.12
CA HIS A 63 -34.96 -27.67 -2.16
C HIS A 63 -34.45 -28.13 -0.80
N GLY A 64 -33.65 -29.21 -0.73
CA GLY A 64 -33.21 -29.84 0.52
C GLY A 64 -32.52 -28.92 1.56
N LEU A 65 -32.23 -27.68 1.15
CA LEU A 65 -31.72 -26.62 2.03
C LEU A 65 -32.79 -25.58 2.43
N THR A 66 -34.03 -25.70 1.92
CA THR A 66 -35.14 -24.80 2.30
C THR A 66 -35.54 -25.06 3.75
N GLY A 67 -35.52 -24.03 4.57
CA GLY A 67 -35.82 -24.12 6.02
C GLY A 67 -34.68 -24.61 6.92
N LYS A 68 -33.53 -25.01 6.35
CA LYS A 68 -32.34 -25.22 7.19
C LYS A 68 -31.78 -23.86 7.57
N PRO A 69 -31.48 -23.60 8.86
CA PRO A 69 -30.80 -22.38 9.24
C PRO A 69 -29.51 -22.31 8.42
N SER A 70 -29.32 -21.24 7.65
CA SER A 70 -28.03 -20.98 7.04
C SER A 70 -27.03 -20.94 8.20
N ASN A 71 -25.95 -21.72 8.11
CA ASN A 71 -24.86 -21.59 9.06
C ASN A 71 -24.35 -20.15 8.91
N ASN A 72 -24.86 -19.22 9.75
CA ASN A 72 -24.60 -17.78 9.73
C ASN A 72 -23.17 -17.43 10.14
N HIS A 73 -22.29 -18.41 10.33
CA HIS A 73 -20.85 -18.22 10.44
C HIS A 73 -20.17 -18.20 9.07
N SER A 74 -20.61 -17.26 8.21
CA SER A 74 -19.81 -16.98 7.03
C SER A 74 -18.47 -16.44 7.51
N LYS A 75 -17.35 -16.90 6.92
CA LYS A 75 -15.99 -16.45 7.28
C LYS A 75 -15.84 -14.92 7.30
N ILE A 76 -16.74 -14.22 6.62
CA ILE A 76 -16.75 -12.76 6.52
C ILE A 76 -17.44 -12.06 7.72
N SER A 77 -18.26 -12.77 8.51
CA SER A 77 -19.08 -12.15 9.58
C SER A 77 -18.24 -11.46 10.65
N GLY A 78 -17.06 -11.98 10.97
CA GLY A 78 -16.12 -11.36 11.92
C GLY A 78 -15.42 -10.10 11.39
N PHE A 79 -15.53 -9.81 10.08
CA PHE A 79 -14.83 -8.70 9.42
C PHE A 79 -15.78 -7.63 8.84
N THR A 80 -17.07 -7.79 9.04
CA THR A 80 -18.09 -6.87 8.51
C THR A 80 -17.93 -5.46 9.04
N GLY A 81 -17.57 -5.28 10.30
CA GLY A 81 -17.27 -3.97 10.89
C GLY A 81 -16.16 -3.26 10.14
N THR A 82 -15.00 -3.90 9.99
CA THR A 82 -13.86 -3.36 9.24
C THR A 82 -14.23 -3.03 7.79
N ILE A 83 -14.99 -3.91 7.12
CA ILE A 83 -15.42 -3.66 5.73
C ILE A 83 -16.34 -2.44 5.67
N ASN A 84 -17.30 -2.31 6.58
CA ASN A 84 -18.23 -1.19 6.62
C ASN A 84 -17.51 0.14 6.91
N ASP A 85 -16.52 0.15 7.80
CA ASP A 85 -15.69 1.33 8.08
C ASP A 85 -14.91 1.76 6.83
N LEU A 86 -14.34 0.82 6.09
CA LEU A 86 -13.65 1.10 4.84
C LEU A 86 -14.61 1.65 3.78
N LEU A 87 -15.81 1.09 3.67
CA LEU A 87 -16.84 1.58 2.74
C LEU A 87 -17.31 3.00 3.10
N SER A 88 -17.52 3.31 4.38
CA SER A 88 -17.89 4.65 4.86
C SER A 88 -16.82 5.70 4.58
N LYS A 89 -15.55 5.31 4.58
CA LYS A 89 -14.41 6.13 4.15
C LYS A 89 -14.30 6.24 2.61
N GLY A 90 -15.23 5.67 1.84
CA GLY A 90 -15.25 5.72 0.38
C GLY A 90 -14.30 4.72 -0.30
N ILE A 91 -13.73 3.77 0.42
CA ILE A 91 -12.83 2.75 -0.11
C ILE A 91 -13.68 1.63 -0.70
N THR A 92 -13.79 1.60 -2.03
CA THR A 92 -14.62 0.62 -2.77
C THR A 92 -13.82 -0.43 -3.51
N ASN A 93 -12.48 -0.31 -3.52
CA ASN A 93 -11.61 -1.28 -4.16
C ASN A 93 -11.60 -2.60 -3.37
N THR A 94 -12.28 -3.60 -3.90
CA THR A 94 -12.46 -4.89 -3.23
C THR A 94 -11.15 -5.61 -2.96
N ALA A 95 -10.12 -5.43 -3.79
CA ALA A 95 -8.80 -6.02 -3.57
C ALA A 95 -8.13 -5.40 -2.34
N VAL A 96 -8.24 -4.08 -2.18
CA VAL A 96 -7.73 -3.37 -1.00
C VAL A 96 -8.44 -3.84 0.27
N ILE A 97 -9.78 -3.90 0.24
CA ILE A 97 -10.59 -4.38 1.37
C ILE A 97 -10.19 -5.81 1.73
N PHE A 98 -10.03 -6.68 0.74
CA PHE A 98 -9.60 -8.06 0.94
C PHE A 98 -8.22 -8.14 1.58
N ASP A 99 -7.23 -7.36 1.10
CA ASP A 99 -5.89 -7.33 1.68
C ASP A 99 -5.92 -6.88 3.14
N ARG A 100 -6.70 -5.85 3.49
CA ARG A 100 -6.82 -5.35 4.86
C ARG A 100 -7.39 -6.38 5.83
N ILE A 101 -8.50 -7.03 5.45
CA ILE A 101 -9.09 -8.06 6.31
C ILE A 101 -8.25 -9.34 6.33
N LYS A 102 -7.47 -9.63 5.28
CA LYS A 102 -6.53 -10.75 5.24
C LYS A 102 -5.37 -10.52 6.22
N GLU A 103 -4.85 -9.30 6.31
CA GLU A 103 -3.86 -8.89 7.31
C GLU A 103 -4.41 -9.08 8.75
N GLN A 104 -5.73 -8.97 8.94
CA GLN A 104 -6.43 -9.25 10.21
C GLN A 104 -6.81 -10.73 10.41
N GLY A 105 -6.35 -11.63 9.53
CA GLY A 105 -6.57 -13.07 9.67
C GLY A 105 -7.75 -13.65 8.88
N TYR A 106 -8.35 -12.92 7.93
CA TYR A 106 -9.39 -13.45 7.07
C TYR A 106 -8.89 -14.58 6.17
N LYS A 107 -9.53 -15.74 6.24
CA LYS A 107 -9.19 -16.96 5.47
C LYS A 107 -10.23 -17.32 4.40
N GLY A 108 -11.10 -16.39 4.03
CA GLY A 108 -12.14 -16.60 3.03
C GLY A 108 -11.69 -16.18 1.62
N SER A 109 -12.63 -16.22 0.66
CA SER A 109 -12.37 -15.87 -0.74
C SER A 109 -12.58 -14.38 -1.02
N LEU A 110 -11.89 -13.87 -2.05
CA LEU A 110 -12.11 -12.53 -2.59
C LEU A 110 -13.55 -12.36 -3.12
N SER A 111 -14.14 -13.44 -3.67
CA SER A 111 -15.52 -13.41 -4.19
C SER A 111 -16.52 -13.08 -3.09
N SER A 112 -16.38 -13.69 -1.90
CA SER A 112 -17.27 -13.40 -0.76
C SER A 112 -17.17 -11.93 -0.31
N VAL A 113 -15.95 -11.36 -0.34
CA VAL A 113 -15.75 -9.94 -0.04
C VAL A 113 -16.39 -9.06 -1.11
N LYS A 114 -16.24 -9.42 -2.39
CA LYS A 114 -16.84 -8.71 -3.52
C LYS A 114 -18.37 -8.71 -3.41
N ASP A 115 -18.97 -9.84 -3.08
CA ASP A 115 -20.41 -9.95 -2.91
C ASP A 115 -20.92 -9.10 -1.74
N TYR A 116 -20.17 -9.11 -0.62
CA TYR A 116 -20.50 -8.28 0.54
C TYR A 116 -20.40 -6.77 0.22
N VAL A 117 -19.30 -6.35 -0.42
CA VAL A 117 -19.11 -4.94 -0.84
C VAL A 117 -20.21 -4.51 -1.80
N ASN A 118 -20.59 -5.36 -2.76
CA ASN A 118 -21.67 -5.05 -3.71
C ASN A 118 -23.02 -4.90 -3.03
N SER A 119 -23.31 -5.71 -2.01
CA SER A 119 -24.57 -5.64 -1.25
C SER A 119 -24.62 -4.41 -0.32
N ASN A 120 -23.46 -3.86 0.06
CA ASN A 120 -23.36 -2.75 1.00
C ASN A 120 -22.89 -1.42 0.35
N LYS A 121 -23.06 -1.26 -0.95
CA LYS A 121 -22.69 -0.02 -1.68
C LYS A 121 -23.38 1.24 -1.18
N HIS A 122 -24.51 1.12 -0.50
CA HIS A 122 -25.23 2.24 0.10
C HIS A 122 -24.45 2.93 1.23
N LEU A 123 -23.44 2.26 1.82
CA LEU A 123 -22.55 2.83 2.83
C LEU A 123 -21.47 3.77 2.23
N VAL A 124 -21.33 3.76 0.91
CA VAL A 124 -20.29 4.54 0.23
C VAL A 124 -20.78 5.97 0.02
N PRO A 125 -20.01 7.00 0.44
CA PRO A 125 -20.33 8.40 0.17
C PRO A 125 -20.43 8.67 -1.35
N ALA A 126 -21.34 9.54 -1.75
CA ALA A 126 -21.52 9.91 -3.16
C ALA A 126 -20.22 10.51 -3.74
N LYS A 127 -19.72 9.95 -4.85
CA LYS A 127 -18.52 10.43 -5.52
C LYS A 127 -18.81 11.73 -6.27
N ARG A 128 -17.86 12.69 -6.22
CA ARG A 128 -17.86 13.84 -7.14
C ARG A 128 -17.70 13.34 -8.57
N HIS A 129 -18.47 13.89 -9.50
CA HIS A 129 -18.32 13.61 -10.93
C HIS A 129 -16.92 14.01 -11.40
N LEU A 130 -16.14 13.03 -11.84
CA LEU A 130 -14.87 13.27 -12.54
C LEU A 130 -15.17 13.44 -14.02
N VAL A 131 -14.78 14.59 -14.57
CA VAL A 131 -14.82 14.83 -16.02
C VAL A 131 -13.76 13.92 -16.69
N ALA A 132 -14.17 13.15 -17.68
CA ALA A 132 -13.24 12.30 -18.43
C ALA A 132 -12.21 13.17 -19.16
N PRO A 133 -10.89 12.89 -19.03
CA PRO A 133 -9.88 13.65 -19.73
C PRO A 133 -9.98 13.41 -21.24
N GLN A 134 -9.94 14.48 -22.02
CA GLN A 134 -9.79 14.39 -23.49
C GLN A 134 -8.37 13.89 -23.79
N GLY A 135 -8.25 12.68 -24.32
CA GLY A 135 -6.97 12.03 -24.55
C GLY A 135 -6.34 12.40 -25.91
N ASN A 136 -5.08 12.78 -25.90
CA ASN A 136 -4.23 12.75 -27.09
C ASN A 136 -3.76 11.31 -27.36
N ARG A 137 -3.90 10.84 -28.61
CA ARG A 137 -3.44 9.51 -29.05
C ARG A 137 -1.94 9.59 -29.37
N GLY A 138 -1.08 9.31 -28.37
CA GLY A 138 0.36 9.20 -28.56
C GLY A 138 0.82 7.72 -28.61
N LYS A 139 1.89 7.45 -29.39
CA LYS A 139 2.58 6.14 -29.36
C LYS A 139 3.15 5.94 -27.94
N ARG A 140 2.97 4.76 -27.37
CA ARG A 140 3.61 4.42 -26.09
C ARG A 140 5.13 4.48 -26.26
N TYR A 141 5.77 5.16 -25.32
CA TYR A 141 7.23 5.15 -25.22
C TYR A 141 7.67 3.78 -24.71
N GLU A 142 8.53 3.11 -25.45
CA GLU A 142 9.11 1.83 -25.11
C GLU A 142 10.58 2.03 -24.78
N THR A 143 11.13 1.24 -23.89
CA THR A 143 12.53 1.30 -23.47
C THR A 143 13.16 -0.08 -23.49
N GLU A 144 14.46 -0.12 -23.72
CA GLU A 144 15.25 -1.32 -23.59
C GLU A 144 15.31 -1.80 -22.12
N PRO A 145 15.59 -3.09 -21.88
CA PRO A 145 15.78 -3.61 -20.52
C PRO A 145 16.88 -2.85 -19.78
N GLY A 146 16.58 -2.41 -18.54
CA GLY A 146 17.52 -1.67 -17.69
C GLY A 146 17.87 -0.26 -18.17
N GLU A 147 17.27 0.22 -19.25
CA GLU A 147 17.62 1.50 -19.83
C GLU A 147 17.09 2.67 -19.01
N SER A 148 15.82 2.68 -18.66
CA SER A 148 15.17 3.86 -18.09
C SER A 148 14.25 3.52 -16.92
N TYR A 149 14.48 4.20 -15.79
CA TYR A 149 13.56 4.24 -14.67
C TYR A 149 12.94 5.64 -14.58
N GLN A 150 11.68 5.69 -14.18
CA GLN A 150 10.99 6.94 -13.91
C GLN A 150 10.88 7.13 -12.42
N MET A 151 11.19 8.32 -11.91
CA MET A 151 11.01 8.65 -10.50
C MET A 151 10.15 9.90 -10.30
N ASP A 152 9.45 9.96 -9.19
CA ASP A 152 8.65 11.09 -8.77
C ASP A 152 8.50 11.16 -7.26
N TRP A 153 8.25 12.37 -6.76
CA TRP A 153 7.73 12.62 -5.43
C TRP A 153 6.23 12.87 -5.47
N GLY A 154 5.48 12.09 -4.73
CA GLY A 154 4.07 12.33 -4.46
C GLY A 154 3.89 12.76 -3.02
N PHE A 155 3.11 13.84 -2.77
CA PHE A 155 2.67 14.11 -1.41
C PHE A 155 1.37 13.37 -1.14
N VAL A 156 1.32 12.71 0.00
CA VAL A 156 0.19 11.90 0.44
C VAL A 156 -0.21 12.30 1.85
N THR A 157 -1.48 12.16 2.14
CA THR A 157 -1.99 12.30 3.51
C THR A 157 -2.19 10.91 4.07
N VAL A 158 -1.65 10.66 5.25
CA VAL A 158 -1.69 9.39 5.96
C VAL A 158 -2.33 9.59 7.32
N GLU A 159 -2.99 8.56 7.82
CA GLU A 159 -3.73 8.60 9.08
C GLU A 159 -3.00 7.77 10.14
N THR A 160 -2.89 8.31 11.34
CA THR A 160 -2.28 7.63 12.48
C THR A 160 -3.31 6.86 13.28
N ALA A 161 -2.84 5.99 14.17
CA ALA A 161 -3.70 5.26 15.08
C ALA A 161 -4.59 6.15 15.96
N ASN A 162 -4.14 7.37 16.26
CA ASN A 162 -4.90 8.36 17.04
C ASN A 162 -5.86 9.20 16.18
N GLY A 163 -6.00 8.89 14.88
CA GLY A 163 -6.89 9.61 13.97
C GLY A 163 -6.33 10.94 13.44
N GLN A 164 -5.08 11.27 13.73
CA GLN A 164 -4.43 12.44 13.18
C GLN A 164 -3.98 12.21 11.74
N SER A 165 -4.00 13.26 10.92
CA SER A 165 -3.63 13.18 9.51
C SER A 165 -2.36 13.98 9.23
N TYR A 166 -1.38 13.34 8.62
CA TYR A 166 -0.10 13.94 8.27
C TYR A 166 0.13 13.94 6.77
N LYS A 167 0.72 15.04 6.28
CA LYS A 167 1.18 15.13 4.89
C LYS A 167 2.66 14.75 4.84
N ILE A 168 2.96 13.64 4.20
CA ILE A 168 4.32 13.12 4.02
C ILE A 168 4.67 12.99 2.55
N ALA A 169 5.95 12.90 2.25
CA ALA A 169 6.46 12.67 0.90
C ALA A 169 6.54 11.17 0.63
N CYS A 170 6.06 10.77 -0.55
CA CYS A 170 6.18 9.42 -1.09
C CYS A 170 7.11 9.46 -2.29
N PHE A 171 8.27 8.87 -2.17
CA PHE A 171 9.12 8.57 -3.31
C PHE A 171 8.55 7.39 -4.09
N ALA A 172 8.60 7.45 -5.39
CA ALA A 172 8.19 6.38 -6.27
C ALA A 172 9.17 6.24 -7.43
N MET A 173 9.64 5.02 -7.66
CA MET A 173 10.46 4.67 -8.81
C MET A 173 9.88 3.45 -9.53
N ILE A 174 9.91 3.46 -10.86
CA ILE A 174 9.41 2.35 -11.67
C ILE A 174 10.31 2.14 -12.90
N CYS A 175 10.69 0.89 -13.13
CA CYS A 175 11.30 0.48 -14.38
C CYS A 175 10.29 0.57 -15.52
N HIS A 176 10.59 1.34 -16.55
CA HIS A 176 9.66 1.53 -17.66
C HIS A 176 9.47 0.27 -18.50
N HIS A 177 10.50 -0.58 -18.60
CA HIS A 177 10.48 -1.80 -19.41
C HIS A 177 9.63 -2.93 -18.80
N CYS A 178 9.84 -3.25 -17.52
CA CYS A 178 9.20 -4.42 -16.89
C CYS A 178 8.14 -4.06 -15.83
N GLY A 179 8.06 -2.78 -15.42
CA GLY A 179 7.13 -2.34 -14.39
C GLY A 179 7.55 -2.66 -12.95
N GLN A 180 8.80 -3.13 -12.73
CA GLN A 180 9.39 -3.25 -11.40
C GLN A 180 9.29 -1.91 -10.68
N ARG A 181 8.82 -1.89 -9.45
CA ARG A 181 8.49 -0.67 -8.71
C ARG A 181 9.05 -0.69 -7.30
N TYR A 182 9.37 0.50 -6.83
CA TYR A 182 9.82 0.79 -5.48
C TYR A 182 9.12 2.04 -4.97
N ILE A 183 8.69 2.03 -3.72
CA ILE A 183 8.18 3.21 -3.02
C ILE A 183 8.74 3.27 -1.61
N GLU A 184 8.97 4.48 -1.13
CA GLU A 184 9.40 4.77 0.24
C GLU A 184 8.81 6.11 0.69
N PHE A 185 8.65 6.30 2.01
CA PHE A 185 8.02 7.48 2.57
C PHE A 185 8.99 8.24 3.48
N PHE A 186 8.95 9.56 3.40
CA PHE A 186 9.79 10.47 4.17
C PHE A 186 8.97 11.65 4.70
N PRO A 187 9.42 12.31 5.78
CA PRO A 187 8.75 13.49 6.28
C PRO A 187 8.69 14.64 5.27
N ASN A 188 9.67 14.70 4.37
CA ASN A 188 9.78 15.76 3.35
C ASN A 188 10.57 15.27 2.12
N ALA A 189 10.49 16.05 1.01
CA ALA A 189 11.18 15.79 -0.25
C ALA A 189 12.47 16.62 -0.39
N LYS A 190 13.29 16.72 0.68
CA LYS A 190 14.60 17.37 0.60
C LYS A 190 15.61 16.54 -0.17
N GLN A 191 16.69 17.17 -0.63
CA GLN A 191 17.73 16.53 -1.43
C GLN A 191 18.40 15.35 -0.72
N GLU A 192 18.64 15.47 0.59
CA GLU A 192 19.20 14.37 1.38
C GLU A 192 18.33 13.10 1.34
N ASN A 193 17.02 13.26 1.48
CA ASN A 193 16.07 12.15 1.39
C ASN A 193 16.01 11.59 -0.03
N LEU A 194 16.15 12.44 -1.06
CA LEU A 194 16.23 11.98 -2.44
C LEU A 194 17.43 11.06 -2.68
N PHE A 195 18.59 11.39 -2.13
CA PHE A 195 19.78 10.53 -2.25
C PHE A 195 19.57 9.19 -1.55
N ILE A 196 19.05 9.21 -0.33
CA ILE A 196 18.75 7.99 0.44
C ILE A 196 17.78 7.11 -0.34
N ASP A 197 16.67 7.67 -0.82
CA ASP A 197 15.67 6.94 -1.61
C ASP A 197 16.23 6.33 -2.89
N MET A 198 17.01 7.11 -3.63
CA MET A 198 17.60 6.63 -4.87
C MET A 198 18.60 5.49 -4.60
N ILE A 199 19.38 5.58 -3.53
CA ILE A 199 20.29 4.51 -3.11
C ILE A 199 19.49 3.25 -2.76
N HIS A 200 18.47 3.37 -1.92
CA HIS A 200 17.61 2.23 -1.55
C HIS A 200 16.91 1.62 -2.78
N ALA A 201 16.40 2.46 -3.68
CA ALA A 201 15.80 2.00 -4.93
C ALA A 201 16.83 1.28 -5.82
N PHE A 202 18.06 1.76 -5.92
CA PHE A 202 19.10 1.13 -6.73
C PHE A 202 19.65 -0.16 -6.11
N ILE A 203 19.67 -0.27 -4.78
CA ILE A 203 19.94 -1.54 -4.10
C ILE A 203 18.82 -2.55 -4.42
N TYR A 204 17.58 -2.11 -4.47
CA TYR A 204 16.42 -2.96 -4.72
C TYR A 204 16.22 -3.32 -6.21
N MET A 205 16.43 -2.38 -7.14
CA MET A 205 16.08 -2.50 -8.56
C MET A 205 17.27 -2.45 -9.51
N GLY A 206 18.47 -2.13 -9.04
CA GLY A 206 19.66 -1.85 -9.88
C GLY A 206 19.73 -0.43 -10.42
N ILE A 207 20.90 -0.06 -10.93
CA ILE A 207 21.19 1.28 -11.46
C ILE A 207 20.87 1.30 -12.96
N PRO A 208 19.87 2.08 -13.41
CA PRO A 208 19.55 2.18 -14.83
C PRO A 208 20.53 3.08 -15.56
N LYS A 209 20.53 3.00 -16.89
CA LYS A 209 21.28 3.97 -17.70
C LYS A 209 20.74 5.40 -17.51
N TYR A 210 19.42 5.54 -17.47
CA TYR A 210 18.75 6.84 -17.31
C TYR A 210 17.71 6.83 -16.19
N VAL A 211 17.69 7.92 -15.42
CA VAL A 211 16.57 8.26 -14.52
C VAL A 211 15.79 9.42 -15.11
N LEU A 212 14.52 9.21 -15.40
CA LEU A 212 13.62 10.25 -15.90
C LEU A 212 12.86 10.88 -14.73
N THR A 213 12.97 12.21 -14.58
CA THR A 213 12.31 12.95 -13.51
C THR A 213 11.83 14.33 -13.99
N ASP A 214 11.05 15.01 -13.14
CA ASP A 214 10.66 16.41 -13.34
C ASP A 214 11.78 17.37 -13.02
N ASN A 215 11.56 18.67 -13.33
CA ASN A 215 12.48 19.74 -12.98
C ASN A 215 12.41 20.06 -11.46
N MET A 216 12.73 19.10 -10.61
CA MET A 216 12.74 19.27 -9.16
C MET A 216 13.91 20.15 -8.73
N LYS A 217 13.68 21.06 -7.76
CA LYS A 217 14.74 21.93 -7.22
C LYS A 217 15.89 21.18 -6.53
N SER A 218 15.65 19.97 -6.07
CA SER A 218 16.67 19.08 -5.51
C SER A 218 17.58 18.45 -6.57
N VAL A 219 17.19 18.50 -7.84
CA VAL A 219 17.90 17.90 -8.99
C VAL A 219 18.52 18.98 -9.88
N VAL A 220 17.74 20.01 -10.24
CA VAL A 220 18.13 21.03 -11.20
C VAL A 220 17.89 22.42 -10.64
N ILE A 221 18.87 23.33 -10.85
CA ILE A 221 18.75 24.72 -10.45
C ILE A 221 17.84 25.47 -11.45
N LYS A 222 18.21 25.40 -12.72
CA LYS A 222 17.50 26.02 -13.84
C LYS A 222 17.95 25.40 -15.18
N ARG A 223 17.37 25.84 -16.24
CA ARG A 223 17.90 25.55 -17.59
C ARG A 223 18.66 26.79 -18.11
N ASP A 224 19.73 26.53 -18.87
CA ASP A 224 20.46 27.59 -19.55
C ASP A 224 19.66 28.11 -20.78
N ASP A 225 20.22 29.09 -21.47
CA ASP A 225 19.60 29.72 -22.64
C ASP A 225 19.46 28.76 -23.82
N HIS A 226 20.18 27.65 -23.80
CA HIS A 226 20.09 26.56 -24.80
C HIS A 226 19.15 25.43 -24.35
N GLY A 227 18.48 25.58 -23.21
CA GLY A 227 17.58 24.59 -22.64
C GLY A 227 18.26 23.40 -21.95
N LYS A 228 19.59 23.42 -21.77
CA LYS A 228 20.33 22.40 -21.02
C LYS A 228 20.13 22.60 -19.53
N PRO A 229 20.05 21.51 -18.74
CA PRO A 229 19.91 21.60 -17.30
C PRO A 229 21.23 22.08 -16.66
N ILE A 230 21.11 23.00 -15.70
CA ILE A 230 22.16 23.33 -14.75
C ILE A 230 21.83 22.57 -13.48
N TRP A 231 22.59 21.52 -13.22
CA TRP A 231 22.35 20.61 -12.12
C TRP A 231 22.65 21.25 -10.76
N GLN A 232 22.00 20.78 -9.71
CA GLN A 232 22.50 20.97 -8.37
C GLN A 232 23.86 20.26 -8.24
N LYS A 233 24.85 20.95 -7.67
CA LYS A 233 26.22 20.46 -7.60
C LYS A 233 26.33 19.07 -6.94
N ASP A 234 25.66 18.91 -5.80
CA ASP A 234 25.69 17.65 -5.06
C ASP A 234 24.94 16.53 -5.81
N TYR A 235 23.90 16.86 -6.56
CA TYR A 235 23.19 15.90 -7.40
C TYR A 235 24.03 15.47 -8.61
N GLU A 236 24.73 16.38 -9.24
CA GLU A 236 25.66 16.08 -10.35
C GLU A 236 26.78 15.15 -9.90
N LEU A 237 27.35 15.43 -8.71
CA LEU A 237 28.36 14.58 -8.11
C LEU A 237 27.78 13.18 -7.79
N PHE A 238 26.59 13.12 -7.26
CA PHE A 238 25.87 11.88 -6.98
C PHE A 238 25.63 11.05 -8.24
N MET A 239 25.15 11.67 -9.34
CA MET A 239 24.99 11.00 -10.64
C MET A 239 26.30 10.40 -11.15
N ASN A 240 27.38 11.20 -11.10
CA ASN A 240 28.68 10.79 -11.59
C ASN A 240 29.26 9.63 -10.77
N ASN A 241 29.12 9.69 -9.43
CA ASN A 241 29.62 8.65 -8.53
C ASN A 241 28.88 7.31 -8.73
N LEU A 242 27.59 7.35 -9.04
CA LEU A 242 26.79 6.13 -9.26
C LEU A 242 26.73 5.70 -10.72
N GLY A 243 27.21 6.53 -11.67
CA GLY A 243 27.33 6.17 -13.06
C GLY A 243 26.01 6.09 -13.83
N PHE A 244 25.02 6.90 -13.49
CA PHE A 244 23.76 7.03 -14.25
C PHE A 244 23.60 8.44 -14.81
N GLU A 245 22.71 8.58 -15.79
CA GLU A 245 22.35 9.87 -16.36
C GLU A 245 20.91 10.26 -15.96
N THR A 246 20.64 11.56 -15.82
CA THR A 246 19.29 12.05 -15.57
C THR A 246 18.71 12.73 -16.82
N LYS A 247 17.51 12.33 -17.18
CA LYS A 247 16.70 12.98 -18.21
C LYS A 247 15.57 13.76 -17.55
N LEU A 248 15.45 15.05 -17.88
CA LEU A 248 14.36 15.88 -17.41
C LEU A 248 13.19 15.84 -18.36
N CYS A 249 11.98 15.73 -17.84
CA CYS A 249 10.77 15.85 -18.62
C CYS A 249 10.73 17.20 -19.33
N LYS A 250 10.30 17.21 -20.59
CA LYS A 250 10.04 18.46 -21.30
C LYS A 250 8.86 19.19 -20.63
N PRO A 251 8.98 20.50 -20.36
CA PRO A 251 7.88 21.27 -19.80
C PRO A 251 6.62 21.11 -20.67
N ARG A 252 5.47 20.91 -20.05
CA ARG A 252 4.15 20.76 -20.69
C ARG A 252 3.98 19.54 -21.62
N HIS A 253 4.82 18.50 -21.49
CA HIS A 253 4.64 17.22 -22.17
C HIS A 253 4.33 16.09 -21.16
N PRO A 254 3.07 15.91 -20.75
CA PRO A 254 2.69 14.98 -19.67
C PRO A 254 2.87 13.50 -20.03
N PHE A 255 3.10 13.17 -21.31
CA PHE A 255 3.10 11.77 -21.77
C PHE A 255 4.38 10.99 -21.42
N THR A 256 5.47 11.67 -21.09
CA THR A 256 6.76 11.02 -20.84
C THR A 256 6.87 10.37 -19.46
N LYS A 257 6.12 10.85 -18.46
CA LYS A 257 6.18 10.43 -17.04
C LYS A 257 4.98 9.60 -16.58
N GLY A 258 4.12 9.20 -17.49
CA GLY A 258 2.84 8.56 -17.18
C GLY A 258 2.93 7.23 -16.40
N ALA A 259 4.09 6.56 -16.36
CA ALA A 259 4.23 5.31 -15.60
C ALA A 259 4.36 5.58 -14.10
N VAL A 260 5.24 6.49 -13.69
CA VAL A 260 5.43 6.82 -12.28
C VAL A 260 4.24 7.61 -11.71
N GLU A 261 3.61 8.49 -12.50
CA GLU A 261 2.38 9.18 -12.08
C GLU A 261 1.25 8.18 -11.79
N ARG A 262 1.10 7.14 -12.63
CA ARG A 262 0.17 6.03 -12.37
C ARG A 262 0.57 5.25 -11.12
N LEU A 263 1.87 5.04 -10.87
CA LEU A 263 2.34 4.40 -9.65
C LEU A 263 1.97 5.22 -8.41
N VAL A 264 2.24 6.53 -8.39
CA VAL A 264 1.86 7.41 -7.28
C VAL A 264 0.34 7.39 -7.05
N ARG A 265 -0.45 7.42 -8.14
CA ARG A 265 -1.91 7.27 -8.02
C ARG A 265 -2.29 5.90 -7.46
N PHE A 266 -1.66 4.83 -7.92
CA PHE A 266 -1.90 3.47 -7.44
C PHE A 266 -1.56 3.31 -5.95
N VAL A 267 -0.50 3.97 -5.47
CA VAL A 267 -0.18 4.05 -4.03
C VAL A 267 -1.34 4.71 -3.27
N LYS A 268 -1.85 5.84 -3.76
CA LYS A 268 -2.98 6.54 -3.13
C LYS A 268 -4.29 5.75 -3.14
N GLU A 269 -4.52 4.93 -4.15
CA GLU A 269 -5.78 4.20 -4.35
C GLU A 269 -5.74 2.74 -3.90
N ASN A 270 -4.54 2.16 -3.70
CA ASN A 270 -4.37 0.75 -3.37
C ASN A 270 -3.57 0.51 -2.09
N PHE A 271 -2.42 1.18 -1.92
CA PHE A 271 -1.56 0.96 -0.76
C PHE A 271 -2.07 1.67 0.48
N LEU A 272 -2.31 2.98 0.41
CA LEU A 272 -2.66 3.81 1.57
C LEU A 272 -4.09 3.59 2.12
N PRO A 273 -5.14 3.35 1.30
CA PRO A 273 -6.49 3.28 1.82
C PRO A 273 -6.65 2.26 2.94
N GLY A 274 -7.23 2.72 4.06
CA GLY A 274 -7.47 1.89 5.24
C GLY A 274 -6.21 1.49 6.01
N ARG A 275 -5.03 2.03 5.67
CA ARG A 275 -3.83 1.90 6.51
C ARG A 275 -3.83 2.94 7.60
N VAL A 276 -3.46 2.46 8.76
CA VAL A 276 -3.16 3.26 9.94
C VAL A 276 -1.75 2.88 10.35
N PHE A 277 -0.93 3.85 10.69
CA PHE A 277 0.47 3.61 11.06
C PHE A 277 0.82 4.42 12.32
N ASN A 278 1.88 4.03 12.99
CA ASN A 278 2.39 4.77 14.15
C ASN A 278 3.56 5.65 13.78
N GLU A 279 4.46 5.11 12.96
CA GLU A 279 5.66 5.80 12.48
C GLU A 279 5.91 5.58 10.99
N ILE A 280 6.70 6.47 10.39
CA ILE A 280 7.13 6.33 8.98
C ILE A 280 7.89 5.02 8.78
N THR A 281 8.60 4.52 9.78
CA THR A 281 9.29 3.23 9.73
C THR A 281 8.30 2.08 9.50
N ASP A 282 7.18 2.03 10.24
CA ASP A 282 6.14 1.00 10.05
C ASP A 282 5.56 1.07 8.64
N LEU A 283 5.28 2.31 8.19
CA LEU A 283 4.76 2.55 6.86
C LEU A 283 5.74 2.07 5.77
N ASN A 284 7.05 2.24 5.97
CA ASN A 284 8.07 1.82 5.02
C ASN A 284 8.27 0.29 5.01
N TYR A 285 8.18 -0.39 6.14
CA TYR A 285 8.14 -1.87 6.18
C TYR A 285 6.94 -2.41 5.39
N ASP A 286 5.78 -1.81 5.59
CA ASP A 286 4.57 -2.15 4.85
C ASP A 286 4.72 -1.85 3.35
N ALA A 287 5.34 -0.72 3.00
CA ALA A 287 5.58 -0.31 1.62
C ALA A 287 6.50 -1.30 0.90
N LEU A 288 7.59 -1.71 1.53
CA LEU A 288 8.51 -2.71 0.98
C LEU A 288 7.82 -4.07 0.79
N SER A 289 7.05 -4.51 1.78
CA SER A 289 6.26 -5.74 1.68
C SER A 289 5.21 -5.65 0.56
N TRP A 290 4.58 -4.50 0.39
CA TRP A 290 3.65 -4.26 -0.71
C TRP A 290 4.36 -4.25 -2.07
N CYS A 291 5.53 -3.60 -2.19
CA CYS A 291 6.35 -3.63 -3.40
C CYS A 291 6.68 -5.08 -3.79
N ASN A 292 7.13 -5.89 -2.83
CA ASN A 292 7.47 -7.30 -3.07
C ASN A 292 6.26 -8.08 -3.60
N ARG A 293 5.08 -7.91 -2.99
CA ARG A 293 3.85 -8.56 -3.47
C ARG A 293 3.43 -8.09 -4.85
N GLN A 294 3.50 -6.77 -5.10
CA GLN A 294 3.14 -6.20 -6.41
C GLN A 294 4.09 -6.63 -7.51
N ASN A 295 5.38 -6.70 -7.23
CA ASN A 295 6.39 -7.10 -8.19
C ASN A 295 6.36 -8.62 -8.49
N ALA A 296 5.88 -9.43 -7.53
CA ALA A 296 5.69 -10.87 -7.72
C ALA A 296 4.34 -11.23 -8.39
N ALA A 297 3.43 -10.27 -8.56
CA ALA A 297 2.15 -10.49 -9.21
C ALA A 297 2.20 -10.19 -10.72
N TYR A 298 1.41 -10.93 -11.51
CA TYR A 298 1.25 -10.62 -12.93
C TYR A 298 0.53 -9.28 -13.13
N HIS A 299 1.08 -8.43 -13.97
CA HIS A 299 0.51 -7.12 -14.34
C HIS A 299 0.14 -7.04 -15.82
N ARG A 300 -1.15 -6.98 -16.09
CA ARG A 300 -1.68 -6.88 -17.46
C ARG A 300 -1.15 -5.67 -18.25
N SER A 301 -0.79 -4.57 -17.57
CA SER A 301 -0.31 -3.35 -18.23
C SER A 301 1.07 -3.50 -18.89
N VAL A 302 1.88 -4.43 -18.40
CA VAL A 302 3.23 -4.76 -18.90
C VAL A 302 3.33 -6.21 -19.38
N ASP A 303 2.22 -6.95 -19.30
CA ASP A 303 2.07 -8.34 -19.72
C ASP A 303 3.16 -9.28 -19.18
N CYS A 304 3.48 -9.13 -17.90
CA CYS A 304 4.49 -9.96 -17.23
C CYS A 304 4.35 -9.91 -15.70
N VAL A 305 5.09 -10.79 -15.04
CA VAL A 305 5.47 -10.67 -13.63
C VAL A 305 6.72 -9.80 -13.57
N PRO A 306 6.66 -8.59 -12.95
CA PRO A 306 7.80 -7.66 -12.95
C PRO A 306 9.11 -8.27 -12.44
N ASN A 307 9.08 -9.01 -11.32
CA ASN A 307 10.27 -9.64 -10.76
C ASN A 307 10.98 -10.57 -11.75
N ASP A 308 10.21 -11.42 -12.43
CA ASP A 308 10.77 -12.41 -13.35
C ASP A 308 11.43 -11.71 -14.54
N LYS A 309 10.69 -10.78 -15.16
CA LYS A 309 11.20 -10.01 -16.31
C LYS A 309 12.37 -9.12 -15.91
N HIS A 310 12.33 -8.54 -14.73
CA HIS A 310 13.39 -7.69 -14.20
C HIS A 310 14.69 -8.46 -14.00
N THR A 311 14.62 -9.59 -13.30
CA THR A 311 15.77 -10.46 -13.04
C THR A 311 16.37 -11.03 -14.33
N LEU A 312 15.53 -11.48 -15.26
CA LEU A 312 16.01 -12.12 -16.49
C LEU A 312 16.59 -11.13 -17.50
N GLN A 313 16.10 -9.91 -17.55
CA GLN A 313 16.42 -8.96 -18.61
C GLN A 313 17.08 -7.67 -18.10
N CYS A 314 16.46 -7.00 -17.12
CA CYS A 314 16.89 -5.66 -16.72
C CYS A 314 18.18 -5.66 -15.90
N LEU A 315 18.32 -6.57 -14.93
CA LEU A 315 19.50 -6.64 -14.06
C LEU A 315 20.80 -6.99 -14.81
N ARG A 316 20.71 -7.54 -16.01
CA ARG A 316 21.90 -7.75 -16.88
C ARG A 316 22.52 -6.44 -17.35
N LYS A 317 21.72 -5.37 -17.48
CA LYS A 317 22.17 -4.04 -17.95
C LYS A 317 22.10 -2.98 -16.84
N ALA A 318 21.37 -3.23 -15.78
CA ALA A 318 21.19 -2.38 -14.61
C ALA A 318 21.58 -3.17 -13.35
N PRO A 319 22.88 -3.33 -13.05
CA PRO A 319 23.34 -4.11 -11.90
C PRO A 319 22.86 -3.51 -10.58
N LEU A 320 22.61 -4.35 -9.58
CA LEU A 320 22.26 -3.91 -8.24
C LEU A 320 23.40 -3.09 -7.64
N LEU A 321 23.03 -1.99 -6.99
CA LEU A 321 24.00 -1.18 -6.26
C LEU A 321 24.48 -1.99 -5.04
N GLN A 322 25.79 -2.03 -4.87
CA GLN A 322 26.43 -2.60 -3.68
C GLN A 322 26.68 -1.47 -2.68
N GLU A 323 26.47 -1.73 -1.42
CA GLU A 323 26.81 -0.77 -0.36
C GLU A 323 28.35 -0.62 -0.31
N THR A 324 28.81 0.61 -0.43
CA THR A 324 30.22 0.98 -0.32
C THR A 324 30.40 2.07 0.73
N VAL A 325 31.64 2.28 1.18
CA VAL A 325 31.95 3.34 2.16
C VAL A 325 31.57 4.73 1.63
N GLU A 326 31.73 4.97 0.33
CA GLU A 326 31.40 6.24 -0.30
C GLU A 326 29.89 6.54 -0.21
N LEU A 327 29.04 5.52 -0.28
CA LEU A 327 27.59 5.68 -0.14
C LEU A 327 27.19 6.10 1.29
N CYS A 328 27.99 5.72 2.27
CA CYS A 328 27.71 6.11 3.66
C CYS A 328 27.63 7.63 3.82
N TYR A 329 28.36 8.43 3.03
CA TYR A 329 28.25 9.89 3.08
C TYR A 329 26.87 10.41 2.67
N TYR A 330 26.21 9.75 1.72
CA TYR A 330 24.84 10.08 1.31
C TYR A 330 23.79 9.54 2.28
N LEU A 331 24.03 8.34 2.81
CA LEU A 331 23.14 7.70 3.77
C LEU A 331 23.21 8.30 5.18
N CYS A 332 24.29 9.04 5.47
CA CYS A 332 24.55 9.65 6.76
C CYS A 332 24.73 11.17 6.59
N PRO A 333 23.66 11.95 6.42
CA PRO A 333 23.73 13.39 6.22
C PRO A 333 24.41 14.09 7.39
N GLU A 334 25.21 15.12 7.07
CA GLU A 334 25.88 15.96 8.06
C GLU A 334 24.90 16.86 8.78
N ARG A 335 25.10 17.05 10.08
CA ARG A 335 24.35 17.95 10.94
C ARG A 335 25.26 18.84 11.74
N GLN A 336 24.88 20.10 11.87
CA GLN A 336 25.52 21.02 12.81
C GLN A 336 25.03 20.75 14.23
N ILE A 337 25.95 20.74 15.16
CA ILE A 337 25.64 20.63 16.58
C ILE A 337 25.36 22.04 17.10
N SER A 338 24.20 22.20 17.74
CA SER A 338 23.83 23.46 18.36
C SER A 338 24.67 23.76 19.61
N PHE A 339 24.67 24.98 20.09
CA PHE A 339 25.46 25.44 21.27
C PHE A 339 25.11 24.64 22.53
N ASP A 340 23.91 24.12 22.62
CA ASP A 340 23.41 23.32 23.74
C ASP A 340 23.59 21.77 23.51
N GLY A 341 24.40 21.38 22.52
CA GLY A 341 24.81 20.01 22.29
C GLY A 341 23.78 19.14 21.60
N PHE A 342 22.88 19.69 20.78
CA PHE A 342 21.90 18.92 20.05
C PHE A 342 22.09 18.99 18.54
N VAL A 343 21.68 17.95 17.85
CA VAL A 343 21.49 17.92 16.39
C VAL A 343 20.02 17.83 16.06
N SER A 344 19.60 18.53 15.02
CA SER A 344 18.23 18.47 14.52
C SER A 344 18.10 17.40 13.44
N PHE A 345 17.17 16.46 13.62
CA PHE A 345 16.83 15.45 12.65
C PHE A 345 15.32 15.19 12.64
N GLU A 346 14.69 15.21 11.46
CA GLU A 346 13.24 15.01 11.27
C GLU A 346 12.36 15.88 12.20
N GLY A 347 12.76 17.13 12.45
CA GLY A 347 12.00 18.06 13.29
C GLY A 347 12.16 17.85 14.79
N ARG A 348 13.07 16.98 15.21
CA ARG A 348 13.38 16.66 16.62
C ARG A 348 14.83 16.95 16.90
N ARG A 349 15.19 17.02 18.19
CA ARG A 349 16.53 17.30 18.67
C ARG A 349 17.09 16.10 19.40
N PHE A 350 18.32 15.71 19.05
CA PHE A 350 19.02 14.57 19.61
C PHE A 350 20.35 15.01 20.18
N GLY A 351 20.61 14.66 21.42
CA GLY A 351 21.79 15.05 22.14
C GLY A 351 23.06 14.41 21.63
N VAL A 352 24.16 15.16 21.70
CA VAL A 352 25.49 14.68 21.36
C VAL A 352 26.34 14.73 22.63
N PRO A 353 27.21 13.72 22.92
CA PRO A 353 28.02 13.73 24.10
C PRO A 353 28.92 14.96 24.20
N TYR A 354 29.04 15.56 25.41
CA TYR A 354 29.79 16.79 25.68
C TYR A 354 31.30 16.70 25.34
N TRP A 355 31.88 15.51 25.40
CA TRP A 355 33.27 15.26 25.08
C TRP A 355 33.58 15.33 23.57
N TYR A 356 32.55 15.33 22.73
CA TYR A 356 32.72 15.55 21.30
C TYR A 356 32.68 17.05 20.99
N THR A 357 33.81 17.60 20.62
CA THR A 357 34.04 19.06 20.50
C THR A 357 33.96 19.58 19.06
N GLU A 358 33.78 18.72 18.08
CA GLU A 358 33.59 19.17 16.70
C GLU A 358 32.22 19.85 16.51
N LYS A 359 32.13 20.70 15.48
CA LYS A 359 30.92 21.49 15.20
C LYS A 359 29.86 20.70 14.43
N THR A 360 30.27 19.61 13.78
CA THR A 360 29.41 18.78 12.93
C THR A 360 29.53 17.34 13.32
N CYS A 361 28.48 16.59 13.03
CA CYS A 361 28.43 15.15 13.14
C CYS A 361 27.59 14.58 12.00
N ARG A 362 27.57 13.26 11.84
CA ARG A 362 26.72 12.60 10.85
C ARG A 362 25.66 11.76 11.53
N VAL A 363 24.49 11.68 10.90
CA VAL A 363 23.34 10.97 11.47
C VAL A 363 22.82 9.93 10.48
N LYS A 364 22.47 8.75 10.98
CA LYS A 364 21.80 7.71 10.18
C LYS A 364 20.64 7.14 10.98
N ARG A 365 19.47 7.16 10.40
CA ARG A 365 18.34 6.43 10.96
C ARG A 365 18.35 5.00 10.40
N ASP A 366 18.23 4.04 11.29
CA ASP A 366 18.00 2.65 10.95
C ASP A 366 16.81 2.13 11.78
N GLY A 367 15.68 1.93 11.12
CA GLY A 367 14.43 1.62 11.79
C GLY A 367 14.04 2.66 12.85
N TYR A 368 13.99 2.22 14.11
CA TYR A 368 13.63 3.06 15.25
C TYR A 368 14.84 3.67 15.97
N VAL A 369 16.05 3.49 15.45
CA VAL A 369 17.27 3.98 16.08
C VAL A 369 17.93 5.03 15.22
N LEU A 370 18.27 6.18 15.81
CA LEU A 370 19.13 7.17 15.21
C LEU A 370 20.56 6.97 15.72
N TYR A 371 21.48 6.72 14.82
CA TYR A 371 22.91 6.65 15.09
C TYR A 371 23.52 8.04 14.84
N ILE A 372 24.31 8.53 15.76
CA ILE A 372 25.12 9.74 15.59
C ILE A 372 26.59 9.34 15.53
N TYR A 373 27.24 9.68 14.43
CA TYR A 373 28.65 9.42 14.17
C TYR A 373 29.48 10.70 14.22
N ASP A 374 30.75 10.56 14.44
CA ASP A 374 31.71 11.66 14.21
C ASP A 374 31.65 12.14 12.75
N SER A 375 32.23 13.30 12.45
CA SER A 375 32.20 13.92 11.11
C SER A 375 32.81 13.02 10.03
N ASN A 376 33.77 12.16 10.39
CA ASN A 376 34.45 11.23 9.48
C ASN A 376 33.84 9.83 9.46
N MET A 377 32.79 9.56 10.21
CA MET A 377 32.14 8.25 10.36
C MET A 377 33.07 7.13 10.85
N THR A 378 34.08 7.47 11.62
CA THR A 378 35.01 6.50 12.20
C THR A 378 34.51 5.90 13.50
N LYS A 379 33.66 6.65 14.22
CA LYS A 379 33.15 6.28 15.54
C LYS A 379 31.67 6.64 15.69
N THR A 380 30.90 5.73 16.26
CA THR A 380 29.56 6.05 16.77
C THR A 380 29.69 6.80 18.10
N LEU A 381 29.16 8.02 18.14
CA LEU A 381 29.18 8.88 19.33
C LEU A 381 28.10 8.45 20.32
N THR A 382 26.88 8.27 19.82
CA THR A 382 25.72 7.85 20.61
C THR A 382 24.61 7.30 19.72
N THR A 383 23.61 6.71 20.33
CA THR A 383 22.38 6.25 19.68
C THR A 383 21.18 6.74 20.45
N HIS A 384 20.08 7.00 19.73
CA HIS A 384 18.82 7.42 20.32
C HIS A 384 17.66 6.61 19.73
N ASP A 385 16.69 6.30 20.58
CA ASP A 385 15.42 5.76 20.10
C ASP A 385 14.61 6.88 19.43
N VAL A 386 14.20 6.65 18.19
CA VAL A 386 13.40 7.58 17.42
C VAL A 386 11.94 7.29 17.72
N THR A 387 11.41 7.96 18.76
CA THR A 387 9.99 7.85 19.14
C THR A 387 9.30 9.18 18.90
N TRP A 388 8.08 9.14 18.38
CA TRP A 388 7.34 10.34 17.98
C TRP A 388 6.91 11.26 19.13
N GLY A 389 6.98 10.82 20.36
CA GLY A 389 6.51 11.56 21.53
C GLY A 389 7.53 12.49 22.22
N ARG A 390 8.77 12.58 21.74
CA ARG A 390 9.81 13.37 22.39
C ARG A 390 10.43 14.38 21.42
N ARG A 391 10.35 15.67 21.74
CA ARG A 391 11.03 16.72 20.98
C ARG A 391 12.54 16.66 21.14
N ASP A 392 13.01 16.44 22.37
CA ASP A 392 14.43 16.37 22.74
C ASP A 392 14.74 15.00 23.33
N SER A 393 15.76 14.34 22.78
CA SER A 393 16.31 13.09 23.31
C SER A 393 17.72 13.35 23.81
N ILE A 394 17.95 13.14 25.09
CA ILE A 394 19.23 13.39 25.77
C ILE A 394 20.04 12.09 25.80
N CYS A 395 21.33 12.15 25.46
CA CYS A 395 22.22 11.01 25.63
C CYS A 395 22.85 11.02 27.04
N ARG A 396 23.40 9.87 27.41
CA ARG A 396 23.95 9.68 28.77
C ARG A 396 25.02 10.72 29.14
N ASP A 397 25.89 11.07 28.20
CA ASP A 397 27.01 11.97 28.40
C ASP A 397 26.77 13.34 27.71
N GLN A 398 25.54 13.83 27.70
CA GLN A 398 25.16 15.10 27.07
C GLN A 398 25.85 16.31 27.65
N TYR A 399 26.00 16.33 28.97
CA TYR A 399 26.55 17.45 29.70
C TYR A 399 27.73 16.99 30.54
N ALA A 400 28.76 17.86 30.67
CA ALA A 400 29.85 17.65 31.63
C ALA A 400 29.24 17.58 33.04
N ILE A 401 29.64 16.59 33.82
CA ILE A 401 29.19 16.47 35.21
C ILE A 401 29.87 17.58 36.03
N GLU A 402 29.25 18.73 36.08
CA GLU A 402 29.51 19.74 37.12
C GLU A 402 28.34 19.77 38.12
N GLN A 403 28.06 18.64 38.74
CA GLN A 403 27.23 18.67 39.95
C GLN A 403 28.00 17.96 41.05
N PRO A 404 28.14 18.59 42.24
CA PRO A 404 28.62 17.91 43.42
C PRO A 404 27.72 16.68 43.64
N GLU A 405 28.31 15.58 44.03
CA GLU A 405 27.58 14.37 44.40
C GLU A 405 26.53 14.74 45.44
N GLU A 406 25.32 14.98 45.03
CA GLU A 406 24.18 14.90 45.93
C GLU A 406 24.06 13.45 46.38
N GLU A 407 24.24 13.24 47.69
CA GLU A 407 24.00 11.94 48.29
C GLU A 407 22.70 11.32 47.73
N PRO A 408 22.66 10.03 47.46
CA PRO A 408 21.54 9.42 46.83
C PRO A 408 20.29 9.66 47.68
N SER A 409 19.48 10.60 47.34
CA SER A 409 18.12 10.71 47.85
C SER A 409 17.43 9.40 47.62
N ALA A 410 16.79 8.85 48.64
CA ALA A 410 16.16 7.55 48.68
C ALA A 410 15.41 7.27 47.35
N PRO A 411 15.48 6.06 46.82
CA PRO A 411 14.95 5.75 45.48
C PRO A 411 13.48 6.14 45.43
N VAL A 412 13.19 7.17 44.65
CA VAL A 412 11.82 7.46 44.23
C VAL A 412 11.35 6.20 43.54
N LYS A 413 10.40 5.50 44.15
CA LYS A 413 9.73 4.37 43.53
C LYS A 413 9.00 4.91 42.28
N VAL A 414 9.74 5.06 41.20
CA VAL A 414 9.14 5.22 39.88
C VAL A 414 8.38 3.93 39.65
N ARG A 415 7.07 3.98 39.74
CA ARG A 415 6.24 2.92 39.18
C ARG A 415 6.50 2.88 37.69
N ILE A 416 7.52 2.12 37.31
CA ILE A 416 7.65 1.70 35.91
C ILE A 416 6.39 0.86 35.67
N LYS A 417 5.40 1.44 35.00
CA LYS A 417 4.39 0.61 34.36
C LYS A 417 5.17 -0.32 33.46
N GLN A 418 5.21 -1.60 33.82
CA GLN A 418 5.73 -2.62 32.92
C GLN A 418 4.93 -2.50 31.64
N ILE A 419 5.53 -1.89 30.64
CA ILE A 419 5.02 -1.92 29.28
C ILE A 419 5.35 -3.32 28.82
N SER A 420 4.35 -4.18 28.78
CA SER A 420 4.48 -5.50 28.15
C SER A 420 5.03 -5.30 26.74
N PRO A 421 5.92 -6.17 26.26
CA PRO A 421 6.42 -6.06 24.88
C PRO A 421 5.22 -6.02 23.93
N PRO A 422 5.32 -5.29 22.82
CA PRO A 422 4.23 -5.14 21.88
C PRO A 422 3.78 -6.52 21.44
N ASN A 423 2.53 -6.83 21.73
CA ASN A 423 1.89 -8.00 21.16
C ASN A 423 1.61 -7.67 19.70
N TYR A 424 2.32 -8.30 18.79
CA TYR A 424 2.19 -8.10 17.34
C TYR A 424 0.76 -8.39 16.82
N ASP A 425 -0.08 -9.01 17.63
CA ASP A 425 -1.48 -9.32 17.32
C ASP A 425 -2.48 -8.20 17.68
N GLN A 426 -2.04 -7.20 18.45
CA GLN A 426 -2.88 -6.05 18.80
C GLN A 426 -2.29 -4.80 18.14
N GLY A 427 -2.86 -4.47 16.96
CA GLY A 427 -2.41 -3.32 16.19
C GLY A 427 -2.27 -2.04 17.01
N PHE A 428 -1.20 -1.39 16.81
CA PHE A 428 -0.92 0.04 16.72
C PHE A 428 -1.47 1.03 17.78
N SER A 429 -2.09 0.63 18.87
CA SER A 429 -2.74 1.54 19.82
C SER A 429 -1.82 2.18 20.89
N ARG A 430 -0.48 2.13 20.73
CA ARG A 430 0.44 2.48 21.83
C ARG A 430 1.34 3.68 21.61
N PHE A 431 1.28 4.33 20.46
CA PHE A 431 2.11 5.50 20.20
C PHE A 431 1.27 6.77 20.20
N ASN A 432 1.69 7.75 20.97
CA ASN A 432 1.07 9.06 21.00
C ASN A 432 1.77 9.96 19.98
N PHE A 433 1.08 10.24 18.87
CA PHE A 433 1.58 11.08 17.79
C PHE A 433 1.39 12.58 18.06
N GLU A 434 0.69 12.94 19.14
CA GLU A 434 0.30 14.33 19.40
C GLU A 434 1.49 15.23 19.75
N GLU A 435 2.57 14.68 20.32
CA GLU A 435 3.68 15.48 20.84
C GLU A 435 4.84 15.73 19.85
N GLY A 436 4.81 15.15 18.67
CA GLY A 436 5.94 15.14 17.74
C GLY A 436 5.83 16.01 16.49
N LEU A 437 4.74 16.74 16.29
CA LEU A 437 4.43 17.35 15.00
C LEU A 437 4.01 18.84 15.04
N GLU A 438 4.16 19.51 16.16
CA GLU A 438 4.12 20.98 16.21
C GLU A 438 5.45 21.64 15.84
#